data_18881349f0da62d17e198593ec3288b7
#
_entry.id   18881349f0da62d17e198593ec3288b7
#
_cell.length_a   1.000
_cell.length_b   1.000
_cell.length_c   1.000
_cell.angle_alpha   90.00
_cell.angle_beta   90.00
_cell.angle_gamma   90.00
#
_symmetry.space_group_name_H-M   'P 1'
#
loop_
_entity.id
_entity.type
_entity.pdbx_description
1 polymer ?
#
loop_
_entity_poly.entity_id
_entity_poly.type
_entity_poly.pdbx_seq_one_letter_code
_entity_poly.pdbx_strand_id
1 'polypeptide(L)'
;LATETAAADGGVESRFPVETLYQAAHMYYLEDVNQAQIAETMKVSRPTVSRLLTEARRIGMVRIEVVHPSTGATESLADELARALGLEKVYLAEGDQSGRLRAGLAPLVGEAIRDMELAPGDILLASSGRTIYELAGAKLPQLPGVIVVPTVGGQTEPEPWYQTNEIARAMAEQTGARPAFLWTQALPSPDMFALLQHDPDFQRIQRLWDSAKGALLGIGAPPTTRSSISRFIPKDNDSLSRAAGDICLNFFDVDGTEIHFPGSENMIATPPALLRTIPCSVAVAVGVEKVRSIVGGANARYFRRLATDVKTAKAILDVVRTAG
;
A
#
# COMPACT_ATOMS: atom_id res chain seq x y z
N LEU A 1 5.66 10.74 51.97
CA LEU A 1 6.62 10.09 51.06
C LEU A 1 5.99 10.07 49.67
N ALA A 2 6.38 11.06 48.87
CA ALA A 2 5.99 11.20 47.46
C ALA A 2 6.94 10.33 46.61
N THR A 3 6.38 9.45 45.76
CA THR A 3 7.11 8.80 44.69
C THR A 3 6.72 9.46 43.38
N GLU A 4 7.62 10.24 42.83
CA GLU A 4 7.58 10.76 41.48
C GLU A 4 7.63 9.59 40.48
N THR A 5 6.62 9.54 39.64
CA THR A 5 6.60 8.67 38.47
C THR A 5 7.21 9.43 37.30
N ALA A 6 8.47 9.14 37.00
CA ALA A 6 9.12 9.66 35.77
C ALA A 6 8.48 9.00 34.55
N ALA A 7 7.83 9.80 33.71
CA ALA A 7 7.42 9.44 32.38
C ALA A 7 8.68 9.24 31.51
N ALA A 8 8.89 8.05 30.96
CA ALA A 8 9.93 7.76 29.99
C ALA A 8 9.55 8.39 28.65
N ASP A 9 10.07 9.57 28.38
CA ASP A 9 10.07 10.21 27.07
C ASP A 9 11.10 9.48 26.20
N GLY A 10 10.68 8.81 25.15
CA GLY A 10 11.50 8.11 24.16
C GLY A 10 12.25 9.07 23.23
N GLY A 11 12.99 10.03 23.81
CA GLY A 11 13.78 10.99 23.07
C GLY A 11 14.97 10.33 22.40
N VAL A 12 15.11 10.50 21.09
CA VAL A 12 16.31 10.11 20.32
C VAL A 12 17.52 10.80 20.94
N GLU A 13 18.43 10.03 21.54
CA GLU A 13 19.66 10.54 22.15
C GLU A 13 20.44 11.37 21.13
N SER A 14 20.66 12.62 21.42
CA SER A 14 21.51 13.54 20.65
C SER A 14 22.79 13.86 21.42
N ARG A 15 23.90 13.97 20.67
CA ARG A 15 25.20 14.39 21.21
C ARG A 15 25.27 15.87 21.57
N PHE A 16 24.24 16.63 21.17
CA PHE A 16 24.15 18.08 21.40
C PHE A 16 22.88 18.41 22.19
N PRO A 17 22.90 19.48 23.01
CA PRO A 17 21.67 19.94 23.65
C PRO A 17 20.58 20.28 22.63
N VAL A 18 19.35 19.86 22.90
CA VAL A 18 18.20 20.06 22.00
C VAL A 18 17.99 21.52 21.64
N GLU A 19 18.13 22.42 22.62
CA GLU A 19 17.99 23.86 22.43
C GLU A 19 19.06 24.43 21.47
N THR A 20 20.30 23.94 21.55
CA THR A 20 21.37 24.33 20.63
C THR A 20 21.11 23.87 19.20
N LEU A 21 20.53 22.66 19.03
CA LEU A 21 20.12 22.16 17.74
C LEU A 21 18.99 22.99 17.15
N TYR A 22 17.99 23.32 17.99
CA TYR A 22 16.85 24.13 17.58
C TYR A 22 17.28 25.52 17.13
N GLN A 23 18.11 26.20 17.94
CA GLN A 23 18.60 27.55 17.62
C GLN A 23 19.39 27.59 16.31
N ALA A 24 20.30 26.64 16.08
CA ALA A 24 21.05 26.55 14.82
C ALA A 24 20.14 26.27 13.63
N ALA A 25 19.16 25.36 13.78
CA ALA A 25 18.21 25.02 12.76
C ALA A 25 17.26 26.17 12.42
N HIS A 26 16.75 26.88 13.44
CA HIS A 26 15.87 28.04 13.29
C HIS A 26 16.55 29.15 12.50
N MET A 27 17.77 29.56 12.91
CA MET A 27 18.53 30.56 12.18
C MET A 27 18.82 30.19 10.73
N TYR A 28 19.13 28.91 10.48
CA TYR A 28 19.48 28.45 9.11
C TYR A 28 18.28 28.30 8.20
N TYR A 29 17.19 27.65 8.67
CA TYR A 29 16.07 27.27 7.82
C TYR A 29 14.91 28.27 7.83
N LEU A 30 14.74 29.07 8.86
CA LEU A 30 13.63 30.02 8.98
C LEU A 30 14.07 31.49 8.87
N GLU A 31 15.31 31.82 9.24
CA GLU A 31 15.84 33.19 9.17
C GLU A 31 16.83 33.35 7.99
N ASP A 32 17.09 32.33 7.19
CA ASP A 32 18.03 32.33 6.05
C ASP A 32 19.46 32.79 6.40
N VAL A 33 19.87 32.62 7.67
CA VAL A 33 21.22 33.01 8.17
C VAL A 33 22.22 31.95 7.68
N ASN A 34 23.32 32.38 7.08
CA ASN A 34 24.34 31.45 6.61
C ASN A 34 25.18 30.86 7.78
N GLN A 35 25.79 29.68 7.53
CA GLN A 35 26.52 28.96 8.57
C GLN A 35 27.69 29.72 9.20
N ALA A 36 28.28 30.69 8.51
CA ALA A 36 29.37 31.51 9.06
C ALA A 36 28.82 32.51 10.09
N GLN A 37 27.72 33.17 9.78
CA GLN A 37 27.03 34.09 10.69
C GLN A 37 26.45 33.36 11.91
N ILE A 38 25.89 32.16 11.72
CA ILE A 38 25.43 31.31 12.82
C ILE A 38 26.60 30.95 13.74
N ALA A 39 27.74 30.59 13.17
CA ALA A 39 28.95 30.27 13.95
C ALA A 39 29.43 31.46 14.82
N GLU A 40 29.37 32.65 14.27
CA GLU A 40 29.69 33.88 14.97
C GLU A 40 28.70 34.18 16.11
N THR A 41 27.41 34.13 15.81
CA THR A 41 26.32 34.38 16.78
C THR A 41 26.34 33.38 17.94
N MET A 42 26.48 32.10 17.61
CA MET A 42 26.50 31.03 18.61
C MET A 42 27.88 30.81 19.26
N LYS A 43 28.91 31.56 18.85
CA LYS A 43 30.30 31.46 19.31
C LYS A 43 30.88 30.05 19.20
N VAL A 44 30.61 29.39 18.09
CA VAL A 44 31.09 28.05 17.74
C VAL A 44 31.81 28.06 16.40
N SER A 45 32.49 26.96 16.04
CA SER A 45 33.11 26.87 14.72
C SER A 45 32.06 26.54 13.62
N ARG A 46 32.30 26.98 12.37
CA ARG A 46 31.45 26.64 11.23
C ARG A 46 31.29 25.12 11.05
N PRO A 47 32.32 24.27 11.21
CA PRO A 47 32.12 22.81 11.23
C PRO A 47 31.17 22.33 12.33
N THR A 48 31.15 23.00 13.48
CA THR A 48 30.20 22.68 14.56
C THR A 48 28.76 22.98 14.11
N VAL A 49 28.51 24.14 13.50
CA VAL A 49 27.17 24.47 12.94
C VAL A 49 26.73 23.41 11.93
N SER A 50 27.60 22.99 11.02
CA SER A 50 27.27 21.91 10.04
C SER A 50 26.86 20.62 10.75
N ARG A 51 27.54 20.25 11.85
CA ARG A 51 27.17 19.05 12.64
C ARG A 51 25.85 19.23 13.36
N LEU A 52 25.58 20.42 13.94
CA LEU A 52 24.29 20.73 14.57
C LEU A 52 23.13 20.58 13.57
N LEU A 53 23.26 21.16 12.37
CA LEU A 53 22.23 21.07 11.32
C LEU A 53 22.03 19.63 10.84
N THR A 54 23.11 18.86 10.74
CA THR A 54 23.04 17.43 10.35
C THR A 54 22.32 16.62 11.43
N GLU A 55 22.64 16.88 12.69
CA GLU A 55 22.02 16.21 13.84
C GLU A 55 20.54 16.57 13.99
N ALA A 56 20.19 17.86 13.82
CA ALA A 56 18.79 18.32 13.83
C ALA A 56 17.93 17.58 12.77
N ARG A 57 18.49 17.33 11.59
CA ARG A 57 17.84 16.50 10.55
C ARG A 57 17.75 15.04 10.99
N ARG A 58 18.83 14.49 11.57
CA ARG A 58 18.87 13.09 11.99
C ARG A 58 17.81 12.75 13.05
N ILE A 59 17.60 13.66 14.01
CA ILE A 59 16.60 13.47 15.08
C ILE A 59 15.18 13.88 14.67
N GLY A 60 14.98 14.31 13.41
CA GLY A 60 13.67 14.69 12.88
C GLY A 60 13.16 16.07 13.28
N MET A 61 14.00 16.91 13.95
CA MET A 61 13.69 18.31 14.30
C MET A 61 13.51 19.16 13.03
N VAL A 62 14.26 18.84 11.95
CA VAL A 62 14.14 19.47 10.64
C VAL A 62 13.69 18.41 9.64
N ARG A 63 12.59 18.70 8.95
CA ARG A 63 12.09 17.91 7.80
C ARG A 63 12.18 18.78 6.56
N ILE A 64 12.85 18.28 5.52
CA ILE A 64 13.00 18.96 4.24
C ILE A 64 12.24 18.16 3.21
N GLU A 65 11.29 18.78 2.54
CA GLU A 65 10.59 18.24 1.39
C GLU A 65 11.10 18.90 0.12
N VAL A 66 11.57 18.12 -0.84
CA VAL A 66 11.98 18.60 -2.15
C VAL A 66 10.85 18.33 -3.13
N VAL A 67 10.14 19.38 -3.51
CA VAL A 67 9.01 19.30 -4.45
C VAL A 67 9.54 19.48 -5.87
N HIS A 68 9.21 18.51 -6.76
CA HIS A 68 9.61 18.61 -8.17
C HIS A 68 8.72 19.64 -8.90
N PRO A 69 9.27 20.49 -9.81
CA PRO A 69 8.49 21.51 -10.53
C PRO A 69 7.31 20.98 -11.36
N SER A 70 7.29 19.69 -11.71
CA SER A 70 6.19 19.04 -12.45
C SER A 70 4.97 18.69 -11.58
N THR A 71 5.01 18.93 -10.26
CA THR A 71 3.97 18.51 -9.30
C THR A 71 2.57 18.96 -9.70
N GLY A 72 2.40 20.20 -10.16
CA GLY A 72 1.09 20.69 -10.58
C GLY A 72 0.48 19.98 -11.80
N ALA A 73 1.30 19.56 -12.76
CA ALA A 73 0.82 18.78 -13.92
C ALA A 73 0.47 17.33 -13.52
N THR A 74 1.24 16.75 -12.60
CA THR A 74 1.00 15.40 -12.07
C THR A 74 -0.24 15.38 -11.19
N GLU A 75 -0.45 16.39 -10.34
CA GLU A 75 -1.66 16.57 -9.53
C GLU A 75 -2.91 16.72 -10.41
N SER A 76 -2.86 17.58 -11.44
CA SER A 76 -3.97 17.75 -12.39
C SER A 76 -4.32 16.45 -13.12
N LEU A 77 -3.32 15.64 -13.50
CA LEU A 77 -3.52 14.32 -14.10
C LEU A 77 -4.12 13.32 -13.12
N ALA A 78 -3.70 13.36 -11.86
CA ALA A 78 -4.26 12.51 -10.79
C ALA A 78 -5.74 12.80 -10.56
N ASP A 79 -6.11 14.09 -10.49
CA ASP A 79 -7.49 14.53 -10.30
C ASP A 79 -8.38 14.18 -11.51
N GLU A 80 -7.85 14.31 -12.71
CA GLU A 80 -8.55 13.90 -13.92
C GLU A 80 -8.82 12.40 -13.93
N LEU A 81 -7.80 11.59 -13.61
CA LEU A 81 -7.94 10.15 -13.54
C LEU A 81 -8.89 9.71 -12.43
N ALA A 82 -8.83 10.35 -11.25
CA ALA A 82 -9.75 10.07 -10.15
C ALA A 82 -11.21 10.29 -10.57
N ARG A 83 -11.49 11.43 -11.22
CA ARG A 83 -12.83 11.73 -11.76
C ARG A 83 -13.27 10.75 -12.84
N ALA A 84 -12.38 10.40 -13.76
CA ALA A 84 -12.67 9.49 -14.87
C ALA A 84 -13.01 8.07 -14.39
N LEU A 85 -12.40 7.61 -13.28
CA LEU A 85 -12.62 6.30 -12.70
C LEU A 85 -13.60 6.29 -11.51
N GLY A 86 -14.14 7.45 -11.11
CA GLY A 86 -15.01 7.56 -9.92
C GLY A 86 -14.31 7.23 -8.60
N LEU A 87 -13.00 7.52 -8.50
CA LEU A 87 -12.18 7.26 -7.31
C LEU A 87 -12.09 8.48 -6.40
N GLU A 88 -11.81 8.26 -5.12
CA GLU A 88 -11.60 9.32 -4.13
C GLU A 88 -10.26 10.05 -4.33
N LYS A 89 -9.19 9.32 -4.64
CA LYS A 89 -7.84 9.87 -4.82
C LYS A 89 -7.00 8.95 -5.70
N VAL A 90 -6.11 9.57 -6.48
CA VAL A 90 -5.06 8.87 -7.23
C VAL A 90 -3.69 9.41 -6.80
N TYR A 91 -2.77 8.50 -6.52
CA TYR A 91 -1.37 8.80 -6.22
C TYR A 91 -0.53 8.45 -7.44
N LEU A 92 0.19 9.42 -8.00
CA LEU A 92 0.95 9.23 -9.23
C LEU A 92 2.47 9.31 -9.01
N ALA A 93 3.18 8.25 -9.43
CA ALA A 93 4.62 8.28 -9.59
C ALA A 93 5.00 8.85 -10.96
N GLU A 94 6.07 9.63 -11.02
CA GLU A 94 6.60 10.13 -12.27
C GLU A 94 7.25 9.02 -13.12
N GLY A 95 7.08 9.13 -14.43
CA GLY A 95 7.65 8.23 -15.42
C GLY A 95 6.97 6.87 -15.51
N ASP A 96 7.77 5.83 -15.77
CA ASP A 96 7.37 4.42 -15.87
C ASP A 96 8.01 3.66 -14.70
N GLN A 97 7.17 3.12 -13.81
CA GLN A 97 7.62 2.41 -12.62
C GLN A 97 7.53 0.88 -12.73
N SER A 98 7.15 0.33 -13.89
CA SER A 98 6.97 -1.12 -14.08
C SER A 98 8.21 -1.97 -13.76
N GLY A 99 9.41 -1.40 -13.93
CA GLY A 99 10.70 -2.02 -13.56
C GLY A 99 11.25 -1.63 -12.18
N ARG A 100 10.57 -0.76 -11.42
CA ARG A 100 11.06 -0.18 -10.16
C ARG A 100 9.99 -0.16 -9.07
N LEU A 101 9.19 -1.20 -8.96
CA LEU A 101 8.01 -1.26 -8.08
C LEU A 101 8.30 -0.79 -6.65
N ARG A 102 9.34 -1.34 -6.01
CA ARG A 102 9.70 -0.96 -4.64
C ARG A 102 10.14 0.50 -4.51
N ALA A 103 11.05 0.95 -5.34
CA ALA A 103 11.62 2.30 -5.24
C ALA A 103 10.64 3.39 -5.71
N GLY A 104 9.89 3.11 -6.78
CA GLY A 104 9.00 4.09 -7.40
C GLY A 104 7.65 4.23 -6.71
N LEU A 105 7.10 3.12 -6.17
CA LEU A 105 5.75 3.14 -5.59
C LEU A 105 5.74 3.24 -4.06
N ALA A 106 6.83 2.87 -3.36
CA ALA A 106 6.84 2.89 -1.91
C ALA A 106 6.56 4.28 -1.29
N PRO A 107 7.06 5.41 -1.83
CA PRO A 107 6.71 6.74 -1.32
C PRO A 107 5.21 7.03 -1.42
N LEU A 108 4.59 6.70 -2.56
CA LEU A 108 3.16 6.91 -2.80
C LEU A 108 2.28 6.03 -1.92
N VAL A 109 2.64 4.75 -1.80
CA VAL A 109 1.94 3.82 -0.90
C VAL A 109 2.13 4.23 0.55
N GLY A 110 3.31 4.78 0.91
CA GLY A 110 3.55 5.38 2.22
C GLY A 110 2.64 6.58 2.49
N GLU A 111 2.39 7.45 1.51
CA GLU A 111 1.40 8.52 1.59
C GLU A 111 -0.02 7.96 1.74
N ALA A 112 -0.39 7.02 0.88
CA ALA A 112 -1.70 6.38 0.92
C ALA A 112 -1.99 5.70 2.28
N ILE A 113 -0.99 5.06 2.89
CA ILE A 113 -1.10 4.46 4.23
C ILE A 113 -1.31 5.55 5.30
N ARG A 114 -0.59 6.68 5.24
CA ARG A 114 -0.84 7.80 6.18
C ARG A 114 -2.25 8.34 6.06
N ASP A 115 -2.74 8.48 4.84
CA ASP A 115 -4.10 8.96 4.55
C ASP A 115 -5.22 7.98 5.01
N MET A 116 -4.87 6.72 5.36
CA MET A 116 -5.83 5.78 5.97
C MET A 116 -6.09 6.09 7.44
N GLU A 117 -5.22 6.85 8.11
CA GLU A 117 -5.34 7.21 9.55
C GLU A 117 -5.61 6.00 10.45
N LEU A 118 -4.84 4.91 10.24
CA LEU A 118 -5.01 3.67 10.99
C LEU A 118 -4.51 3.83 12.43
N ALA A 119 -5.34 3.44 13.38
CA ALA A 119 -5.06 3.43 14.81
C ALA A 119 -4.70 2.01 15.32
N PRO A 120 -4.07 1.87 16.50
CA PRO A 120 -3.86 0.58 17.13
C PRO A 120 -5.16 -0.21 17.27
N GLY A 121 -5.17 -1.46 16.81
CA GLY A 121 -6.35 -2.33 16.75
C GLY A 121 -7.08 -2.32 15.41
N ASP A 122 -6.84 -1.34 14.54
CA ASP A 122 -7.41 -1.33 13.18
C ASP A 122 -6.84 -2.45 12.32
N ILE A 123 -7.61 -2.88 11.33
CA ILE A 123 -7.27 -3.97 10.42
C ILE A 123 -6.87 -3.40 9.06
N LEU A 124 -5.68 -3.81 8.59
CA LEU A 124 -5.17 -3.55 7.24
C LEU A 124 -5.10 -4.87 6.47
N LEU A 125 -5.87 -4.99 5.40
CA LEU A 125 -5.79 -6.14 4.51
C LEU A 125 -4.60 -5.97 3.53
N ALA A 126 -3.87 -7.05 3.30
CA ALA A 126 -2.79 -7.11 2.33
C ALA A 126 -3.05 -8.23 1.32
N SER A 127 -3.17 -7.87 0.03
CA SER A 127 -3.37 -8.88 -1.01
C SER A 127 -2.06 -9.60 -1.37
N SER A 128 -2.20 -10.75 -2.03
CA SER A 128 -1.09 -11.39 -2.73
C SER A 128 -0.70 -10.62 -4.00
N GLY A 129 0.36 -11.04 -4.63
CA GLY A 129 0.84 -10.52 -5.91
C GLY A 129 2.15 -9.76 -5.82
N ARG A 130 2.88 -9.75 -6.94
CA ARG A 130 4.25 -9.26 -7.02
C ARG A 130 4.40 -7.81 -6.54
N THR A 131 3.46 -6.92 -6.90
CA THR A 131 3.52 -5.52 -6.51
C THR A 131 3.44 -5.36 -4.99
N ILE A 132 2.50 -6.05 -4.34
CA ILE A 132 2.33 -5.98 -2.88
C ILE A 132 3.50 -6.65 -2.15
N TYR A 133 3.99 -7.78 -2.66
CA TYR A 133 5.19 -8.43 -2.13
C TYR A 133 6.42 -7.50 -2.13
N GLU A 134 6.67 -6.81 -3.24
CA GLU A 134 7.77 -5.85 -3.35
C GLU A 134 7.61 -4.68 -2.36
N LEU A 135 6.40 -4.20 -2.18
CA LEU A 135 6.07 -3.12 -1.25
C LEU A 135 6.15 -3.57 0.22
N ALA A 136 5.78 -4.82 0.52
CA ALA A 136 5.87 -5.36 1.88
C ALA A 136 7.31 -5.36 2.42
N GLY A 137 8.32 -5.46 1.54
CA GLY A 137 9.73 -5.33 1.91
C GLY A 137 10.29 -3.88 1.81
N ALA A 138 9.45 -2.89 1.50
CA ALA A 138 9.87 -1.49 1.40
C ALA A 138 9.76 -0.77 2.75
N LYS A 139 10.43 0.38 2.86
CA LYS A 139 10.28 1.26 4.03
C LYS A 139 8.91 1.96 3.96
N LEU A 140 7.95 1.44 4.71
CA LEU A 140 6.61 2.01 4.86
C LEU A 140 6.46 2.77 6.20
N PRO A 141 5.40 3.59 6.36
CA PRO A 141 5.09 4.25 7.63
C PRO A 141 4.91 3.24 8.78
N GLN A 142 5.22 3.67 10.00
CA GLN A 142 4.99 2.85 11.19
C GLN A 142 3.50 2.75 11.52
N LEU A 143 3.04 1.54 11.85
CA LEU A 143 1.64 1.19 12.13
C LEU A 143 1.56 0.39 13.45
N PRO A 144 2.04 0.94 14.58
CA PRO A 144 2.10 0.20 15.84
C PRO A 144 0.70 -0.23 16.27
N GLY A 145 0.53 -1.52 16.56
CA GLY A 145 -0.72 -2.08 17.03
C GLY A 145 -1.78 -2.35 15.94
N VAL A 146 -1.58 -1.94 14.70
CA VAL A 146 -2.42 -2.34 13.55
C VAL A 146 -2.23 -3.83 13.28
N ILE A 147 -3.27 -4.50 12.80
CA ILE A 147 -3.23 -5.93 12.45
C ILE A 147 -3.23 -6.07 10.93
N VAL A 148 -2.18 -6.67 10.36
CA VAL A 148 -2.09 -6.96 8.92
C VAL A 148 -2.63 -8.36 8.65
N VAL A 149 -3.61 -8.46 7.74
CA VAL A 149 -4.36 -9.69 7.47
C VAL A 149 -4.28 -10.04 5.98
N PRO A 150 -3.94 -11.29 5.60
CA PRO A 150 -4.00 -11.74 4.22
C PRO A 150 -5.43 -11.73 3.67
N THR A 151 -5.59 -11.40 2.38
CA THR A 151 -6.89 -11.37 1.70
C THR A 151 -7.30 -12.71 1.08
N VAL A 152 -6.38 -13.64 0.90
CA VAL A 152 -6.60 -14.93 0.23
C VAL A 152 -5.83 -16.03 0.93
N GLY A 153 -6.31 -17.26 0.81
CA GLY A 153 -5.62 -18.46 1.29
C GLY A 153 -4.29 -18.70 0.57
N GLY A 154 -3.50 -19.62 1.09
CA GLY A 154 -2.20 -20.00 0.53
C GLY A 154 -2.34 -20.59 -0.88
N GLN A 155 -1.39 -20.29 -1.73
CA GLN A 155 -1.27 -20.81 -3.09
C GLN A 155 -0.10 -21.79 -3.18
N THR A 156 -0.15 -22.74 -4.10
CA THR A 156 0.84 -23.82 -4.20
C THR A 156 2.10 -23.43 -4.96
N GLU A 157 2.10 -22.28 -5.57
CA GLU A 157 3.23 -21.74 -6.33
C GLU A 157 4.39 -21.38 -5.38
N PRO A 158 5.64 -21.71 -5.74
CA PRO A 158 6.79 -21.49 -4.88
C PRO A 158 7.25 -20.03 -4.81
N GLU A 159 6.82 -19.20 -5.74
CA GLU A 159 7.25 -17.82 -5.81
C GLU A 159 6.70 -17.02 -4.61
N PRO A 160 7.52 -16.19 -3.97
CA PRO A 160 7.18 -15.55 -2.69
C PRO A 160 5.97 -14.61 -2.78
N TRP A 161 5.65 -14.06 -3.95
CA TRP A 161 4.48 -13.20 -4.11
C TRP A 161 3.14 -13.94 -4.10
N TYR A 162 3.13 -15.29 -4.10
CA TYR A 162 1.96 -16.10 -3.83
C TYR A 162 1.82 -16.50 -2.36
N GLN A 163 2.85 -16.29 -1.55
CA GLN A 163 2.89 -16.66 -0.13
C GLN A 163 2.25 -15.56 0.73
N THR A 164 0.93 -15.59 0.85
CA THR A 164 0.12 -14.51 1.44
C THR A 164 0.49 -14.21 2.90
N ASN A 165 0.78 -15.25 3.70
CA ASN A 165 1.23 -15.10 5.08
C ASN A 165 2.61 -14.45 5.19
N GLU A 166 3.51 -14.73 4.24
CA GLU A 166 4.84 -14.11 4.20
C GLU A 166 4.75 -12.62 3.86
N ILE A 167 3.84 -12.24 2.97
CA ILE A 167 3.57 -10.84 2.63
C ILE A 167 3.06 -10.09 3.87
N ALA A 168 2.08 -10.66 4.58
CA ALA A 168 1.54 -10.07 5.79
C ALA A 168 2.61 -9.94 6.89
N ARG A 169 3.46 -10.96 7.06
CA ARG A 169 4.57 -10.95 8.01
C ARG A 169 5.60 -9.89 7.66
N ALA A 170 6.07 -9.85 6.40
CA ALA A 170 7.06 -8.88 5.96
C ALA A 170 6.56 -7.44 6.11
N MET A 171 5.30 -7.18 5.76
CA MET A 171 4.67 -5.86 5.94
C MET A 171 4.59 -5.48 7.42
N ALA A 172 4.19 -6.41 8.29
CA ALA A 172 4.13 -6.18 9.73
C ALA A 172 5.50 -5.88 10.33
N GLU A 173 6.55 -6.60 9.93
CA GLU A 173 7.93 -6.36 10.37
C GLU A 173 8.44 -4.97 9.96
N GLN A 174 8.13 -4.51 8.74
CA GLN A 174 8.55 -3.19 8.25
C GLN A 174 7.81 -2.03 8.93
N THR A 175 6.55 -2.26 9.32
CA THR A 175 5.67 -1.20 9.84
C THR A 175 5.49 -1.23 11.36
N GLY A 176 6.06 -2.22 12.08
CA GLY A 176 5.80 -2.40 13.50
C GLY A 176 4.37 -2.85 13.82
N ALA A 177 3.60 -3.30 12.82
CA ALA A 177 2.28 -3.88 12.97
C ALA A 177 2.34 -5.34 13.48
N ARG A 178 1.19 -5.97 13.69
CA ARG A 178 1.08 -7.39 14.05
C ARG A 178 0.51 -8.19 12.88
N PRO A 179 1.12 -9.31 12.43
CA PRO A 179 0.54 -10.13 11.38
C PRO A 179 -0.56 -11.04 11.96
N ALA A 180 -1.63 -11.24 11.21
CA ALA A 180 -2.51 -12.39 11.35
C ALA A 180 -2.21 -13.37 10.20
N PHE A 181 -2.43 -14.66 10.43
CA PHE A 181 -2.13 -15.69 9.44
C PHE A 181 -3.39 -16.49 9.09
N LEU A 182 -3.50 -16.82 7.81
CA LEU A 182 -4.58 -17.60 7.23
C LEU A 182 -4.02 -18.97 6.80
N TRP A 183 -4.24 -20.00 7.62
CA TRP A 183 -3.67 -21.33 7.45
C TRP A 183 -4.60 -22.25 6.65
N THR A 184 -4.94 -21.85 5.43
CA THR A 184 -5.73 -22.69 4.52
C THR A 184 -5.31 -22.44 3.07
N GLN A 185 -5.65 -23.35 2.18
CA GLN A 185 -5.46 -23.18 0.74
C GLN A 185 -6.44 -22.14 0.17
N ALA A 186 -6.03 -21.45 -0.90
CA ALA A 186 -6.90 -20.50 -1.60
C ALA A 186 -8.11 -21.20 -2.26
N LEU A 187 -7.93 -22.41 -2.73
CA LEU A 187 -9.00 -23.25 -3.26
C LEU A 187 -8.94 -24.65 -2.65
N PRO A 188 -9.56 -24.88 -1.48
CA PRO A 188 -9.70 -26.20 -0.87
C PRO A 188 -10.72 -27.05 -1.62
N SER A 189 -10.77 -28.36 -1.34
CA SER A 189 -11.87 -29.21 -1.79
C SER A 189 -13.21 -28.77 -1.17
N PRO A 190 -14.37 -29.10 -1.80
CA PRO A 190 -15.68 -28.76 -1.25
C PRO A 190 -15.89 -29.22 0.21
N ASP A 191 -15.46 -30.44 0.54
CA ASP A 191 -15.59 -30.99 1.90
C ASP A 191 -14.72 -30.19 2.89
N MET A 192 -13.49 -29.86 2.50
CA MET A 192 -12.60 -29.05 3.33
C MET A 192 -13.15 -27.62 3.49
N PHE A 193 -13.70 -27.02 2.43
CA PHE A 193 -14.33 -25.71 2.50
C PHE A 193 -15.49 -25.71 3.51
N ALA A 194 -16.36 -26.74 3.47
CA ALA A 194 -17.48 -26.88 4.42
C ALA A 194 -16.99 -26.98 5.88
N LEU A 195 -15.92 -27.76 6.11
CA LEU A 195 -15.33 -27.87 7.46
C LEU A 195 -14.73 -26.54 7.95
N LEU A 196 -14.02 -25.81 7.08
CA LEU A 196 -13.42 -24.52 7.42
C LEU A 196 -14.45 -23.48 7.84
N GLN A 197 -15.68 -23.50 7.32
CA GLN A 197 -16.73 -22.58 7.74
C GLN A 197 -17.06 -22.70 9.24
N HIS A 198 -16.77 -23.85 9.85
CA HIS A 198 -17.00 -24.11 11.29
C HIS A 198 -15.71 -24.04 12.12
N ASP A 199 -14.56 -23.80 11.49
CA ASP A 199 -13.28 -23.68 12.17
C ASP A 199 -13.15 -22.33 12.88
N PRO A 200 -12.86 -22.31 14.21
CA PRO A 200 -12.78 -21.06 14.96
C PRO A 200 -11.69 -20.09 14.50
N ASP A 201 -10.55 -20.61 14.03
CA ASP A 201 -9.44 -19.78 13.54
C ASP A 201 -9.79 -19.16 12.21
N PHE A 202 -10.43 -19.90 11.31
CA PHE A 202 -10.92 -19.36 10.05
C PHE A 202 -12.02 -18.31 10.28
N GLN A 203 -12.98 -18.57 11.15
CA GLN A 203 -14.00 -17.60 11.53
C GLN A 203 -13.41 -16.33 12.16
N ARG A 204 -12.30 -16.45 12.89
CA ARG A 204 -11.55 -15.29 13.42
C ARG A 204 -11.01 -14.44 12.26
N ILE A 205 -10.44 -15.05 11.22
CA ILE A 205 -9.96 -14.31 10.04
C ILE A 205 -11.12 -13.64 9.31
N GLN A 206 -12.27 -14.32 9.14
CA GLN A 206 -13.44 -13.69 8.53
C GLN A 206 -13.91 -12.45 9.30
N ARG A 207 -13.95 -12.51 10.65
CA ARG A 207 -14.27 -11.33 11.47
C ARG A 207 -13.24 -10.19 11.32
N LEU A 208 -11.96 -10.52 11.12
CA LEU A 208 -10.95 -9.50 10.82
C LEU A 208 -11.19 -8.88 9.44
N TRP A 209 -11.55 -9.67 8.42
CA TRP A 209 -11.95 -9.13 7.12
C TRP A 209 -13.14 -8.18 7.24
N ASP A 210 -14.20 -8.58 7.96
CA ASP A 210 -15.41 -7.77 8.17
C ASP A 210 -15.12 -6.45 8.89
N SER A 211 -14.09 -6.41 9.72
CA SER A 211 -13.67 -5.23 10.49
C SER A 211 -12.57 -4.41 9.81
N ALA A 212 -12.24 -4.69 8.54
CA ALA A 212 -11.15 -4.03 7.86
C ALA A 212 -11.43 -2.53 7.65
N LYS A 213 -10.51 -1.69 8.10
CA LYS A 213 -10.54 -0.24 7.88
C LYS A 213 -9.73 0.16 6.65
N GLY A 214 -8.63 -0.56 6.38
CA GLY A 214 -7.78 -0.31 5.22
C GLY A 214 -7.49 -1.56 4.42
N ALA A 215 -7.13 -1.39 3.15
CA ALA A 215 -6.63 -2.46 2.30
C ALA A 215 -5.58 -1.97 1.30
N LEU A 216 -4.52 -2.75 1.12
CA LEU A 216 -3.56 -2.61 0.03
C LEU A 216 -3.76 -3.76 -0.95
N LEU A 217 -4.21 -3.44 -2.15
CA LEU A 217 -4.71 -4.39 -3.14
C LEU A 217 -3.86 -4.36 -4.41
N GLY A 218 -3.28 -5.49 -4.78
CA GLY A 218 -2.71 -5.67 -6.11
C GLY A 218 -3.80 -5.94 -7.14
N ILE A 219 -3.60 -5.47 -8.37
CA ILE A 219 -4.48 -5.78 -9.49
C ILE A 219 -3.77 -6.78 -10.42
N GLY A 220 -4.38 -7.92 -10.66
CA GLY A 220 -3.91 -8.90 -11.63
C GLY A 220 -4.27 -8.50 -13.06
N ALA A 221 -3.35 -8.70 -14.02
CA ALA A 221 -3.62 -8.57 -15.45
C ALA A 221 -4.60 -9.68 -15.91
N PRO A 222 -5.20 -9.59 -17.12
CA PRO A 222 -6.09 -10.61 -17.61
C PRO A 222 -5.48 -12.02 -17.53
N PRO A 223 -6.24 -13.05 -17.09
CA PRO A 223 -5.71 -14.41 -16.95
C PRO A 223 -5.08 -14.96 -18.22
N THR A 224 -5.65 -14.60 -19.37
CA THR A 224 -5.22 -15.06 -20.70
C THR A 224 -3.87 -14.50 -21.14
N THR A 225 -3.46 -13.35 -20.64
CA THR A 225 -2.18 -12.69 -21.01
C THR A 225 -1.13 -12.78 -19.93
N ARG A 226 -1.49 -13.21 -18.72
CA ARG A 226 -0.61 -13.29 -17.56
C ARG A 226 0.35 -14.47 -17.69
N SER A 227 1.66 -14.21 -17.59
CA SER A 227 2.70 -15.24 -17.63
C SER A 227 2.67 -16.14 -16.38
N SER A 228 2.27 -15.60 -15.23
CA SER A 228 2.24 -16.29 -13.95
C SER A 228 0.85 -16.14 -13.31
N ILE A 229 0.16 -17.25 -13.14
CA ILE A 229 -1.16 -17.36 -12.50
C ILE A 229 -1.22 -18.71 -11.78
N SER A 230 -1.93 -18.77 -10.65
CA SER A 230 -2.06 -20.00 -9.87
C SER A 230 -2.64 -21.15 -10.69
N ARG A 231 -2.07 -22.35 -10.50
CA ARG A 231 -2.40 -23.56 -11.29
C ARG A 231 -3.85 -24.00 -11.14
N PHE A 232 -4.48 -23.68 -10.01
CA PHE A 232 -5.89 -23.99 -9.79
C PHE A 232 -6.85 -23.09 -10.59
N ILE A 233 -6.35 -21.99 -11.21
CA ILE A 233 -7.16 -21.14 -12.08
C ILE A 233 -7.20 -21.76 -13.48
N PRO A 234 -8.36 -22.17 -13.97
CA PRO A 234 -8.49 -22.85 -15.27
C PRO A 234 -8.36 -21.84 -16.42
N LYS A 235 -7.14 -21.69 -16.96
CA LYS A 235 -6.84 -20.71 -18.03
C LYS A 235 -7.68 -20.88 -19.29
N ASP A 236 -8.04 -22.12 -19.61
CA ASP A 236 -8.80 -22.48 -20.82
C ASP A 236 -10.32 -22.43 -20.60
N ASN A 237 -10.78 -21.89 -19.47
CA ASN A 237 -12.20 -21.75 -19.19
C ASN A 237 -12.78 -20.54 -19.92
N ASP A 238 -13.87 -20.74 -20.67
CA ASP A 238 -14.55 -19.70 -21.46
C ASP A 238 -14.98 -18.51 -20.62
N SER A 239 -15.39 -18.73 -19.36
CA SER A 239 -15.77 -17.63 -18.45
C SER A 239 -14.61 -16.68 -18.21
N LEU A 240 -13.40 -17.20 -18.01
CA LEU A 240 -12.19 -16.40 -17.75
C LEU A 240 -11.62 -15.74 -19.02
N SER A 241 -12.03 -16.13 -20.21
CA SER A 241 -11.62 -15.49 -21.47
C SER A 241 -12.03 -14.02 -21.54
N ARG A 242 -13.14 -13.65 -20.87
CA ARG A 242 -13.66 -12.28 -20.81
C ARG A 242 -13.09 -11.48 -19.63
N ALA A 243 -12.37 -12.12 -18.71
CA ALA A 243 -11.87 -11.46 -17.53
C ALA A 243 -10.86 -10.36 -17.89
N ALA A 244 -11.13 -9.14 -17.48
CA ALA A 244 -10.20 -8.01 -17.58
C ALA A 244 -9.07 -8.11 -16.55
N GLY A 245 -9.31 -8.75 -15.41
CA GLY A 245 -8.36 -8.94 -14.34
C GLY A 245 -8.97 -9.56 -13.10
N ASP A 246 -8.22 -9.49 -12.00
CA ASP A 246 -8.71 -9.88 -10.67
C ASP A 246 -8.15 -8.98 -9.57
N ILE A 247 -8.85 -8.95 -8.46
CA ILE A 247 -8.39 -8.41 -7.18
C ILE A 247 -8.72 -9.45 -6.11
N CYS A 248 -7.72 -9.89 -5.35
CA CYS A 248 -7.88 -10.95 -4.34
C CYS A 248 -8.53 -12.22 -4.92
N LEU A 249 -8.12 -12.65 -6.11
CA LEU A 249 -8.70 -13.77 -6.87
C LEU A 249 -10.18 -13.60 -7.27
N ASN A 250 -10.79 -12.45 -7.05
CA ASN A 250 -12.11 -12.13 -7.59
C ASN A 250 -11.94 -11.59 -9.01
N PHE A 251 -12.35 -12.39 -9.99
CA PHE A 251 -12.26 -12.05 -11.40
C PHE A 251 -13.43 -11.16 -11.83
N PHE A 252 -13.16 -10.25 -12.75
CA PHE A 252 -14.16 -9.32 -13.29
C PHE A 252 -13.86 -8.96 -14.74
N ASP A 253 -14.88 -8.57 -15.49
CA ASP A 253 -14.71 -7.99 -16.82
C ASP A 253 -14.44 -6.49 -16.78
N VAL A 254 -14.32 -5.85 -17.93
CA VAL A 254 -14.02 -4.41 -18.02
C VAL A 254 -15.15 -3.53 -17.47
N ASP A 255 -16.37 -4.02 -17.44
CA ASP A 255 -17.55 -3.32 -16.93
C ASP A 255 -17.70 -3.50 -15.42
N GLY A 256 -16.82 -4.31 -14.80
CA GLY A 256 -16.82 -4.59 -13.35
C GLY A 256 -17.77 -5.71 -12.94
N THR A 257 -18.31 -6.48 -13.92
CA THR A 257 -19.16 -7.64 -13.66
C THR A 257 -18.31 -8.80 -13.15
N GLU A 258 -18.74 -9.43 -12.06
CA GLU A 258 -18.05 -10.59 -11.48
C GLU A 258 -18.05 -11.78 -12.45
N ILE A 259 -16.91 -12.44 -12.53
CA ILE A 259 -16.73 -13.64 -13.34
C ILE A 259 -16.37 -14.82 -12.44
N HIS A 260 -17.18 -15.86 -12.51
CA HIS A 260 -16.99 -17.10 -11.80
C HIS A 260 -16.54 -18.21 -12.75
N PHE A 261 -15.78 -19.17 -12.23
CA PHE A 261 -15.40 -20.40 -12.91
C PHE A 261 -15.76 -21.60 -12.02
N PRO A 262 -15.91 -22.82 -12.57
CA PRO A 262 -16.28 -24.00 -11.80
C PRO A 262 -15.32 -24.22 -10.61
N GLY A 263 -15.87 -24.30 -9.39
CA GLY A 263 -15.12 -24.44 -8.13
C GLY A 263 -14.78 -23.12 -7.44
N SER A 264 -14.95 -21.95 -8.10
CA SER A 264 -14.65 -20.65 -7.50
C SER A 264 -15.52 -20.33 -6.28
N GLU A 265 -16.67 -20.99 -6.14
CA GLU A 265 -17.55 -20.90 -4.96
C GLU A 265 -16.92 -21.39 -3.67
N ASN A 266 -15.88 -22.24 -3.75
CA ASN A 266 -15.11 -22.74 -2.61
C ASN A 266 -13.84 -21.93 -2.33
N MET A 267 -13.67 -20.80 -3.01
CA MET A 267 -12.45 -20.01 -2.86
C MET A 267 -12.39 -19.28 -1.51
N ILE A 268 -11.26 -19.44 -0.83
CA ILE A 268 -10.95 -18.71 0.41
C ILE A 268 -10.29 -17.39 0.03
N ALA A 269 -11.12 -16.38 -0.14
CA ALA A 269 -10.73 -15.03 -0.51
C ALA A 269 -11.66 -14.00 0.13
N THR A 270 -11.16 -12.78 0.34
CA THR A 270 -12.01 -11.65 0.78
C THR A 270 -13.15 -11.46 -0.23
N PRO A 271 -14.42 -11.54 0.20
CA PRO A 271 -15.55 -11.49 -0.73
C PRO A 271 -15.66 -10.15 -1.48
N PRO A 272 -16.17 -10.14 -2.74
CA PRO A 272 -16.40 -8.91 -3.51
C PRO A 272 -17.26 -7.88 -2.78
N ALA A 273 -18.32 -8.33 -2.10
CA ALA A 273 -19.20 -7.47 -1.32
C ALA A 273 -18.44 -6.71 -0.23
N LEU A 274 -17.48 -7.38 0.42
CA LEU A 274 -16.67 -6.78 1.47
C LEU A 274 -15.64 -5.79 0.89
N LEU A 275 -14.97 -6.12 -0.24
CA LEU A 275 -14.04 -5.21 -0.91
C LEU A 275 -14.69 -3.83 -1.19
N ARG A 276 -15.98 -3.82 -1.56
CA ARG A 276 -16.74 -2.59 -1.83
C ARG A 276 -17.00 -1.74 -0.58
N THR A 277 -16.95 -2.32 0.60
CA THR A 277 -17.30 -1.64 1.86
C THR A 277 -16.08 -1.16 2.65
N ILE A 278 -14.86 -1.61 2.32
CA ILE A 278 -13.65 -1.18 3.02
C ILE A 278 -13.47 0.34 2.87
N PRO A 279 -13.43 1.10 3.98
CA PRO A 279 -13.41 2.55 3.94
C PRO A 279 -12.21 3.15 3.20
N CYS A 280 -11.03 2.57 3.41
CA CYS A 280 -9.77 3.09 2.87
C CYS A 280 -9.04 2.01 2.05
N SER A 281 -9.59 1.61 0.89
CA SER A 281 -8.95 0.63 0.01
C SER A 281 -8.11 1.32 -1.08
N VAL A 282 -6.85 0.92 -1.20
CA VAL A 282 -5.88 1.42 -2.20
C VAL A 282 -5.46 0.28 -3.10
N ALA A 283 -5.79 0.39 -4.38
CA ALA A 283 -5.22 -0.49 -5.39
C ALA A 283 -3.84 0.02 -5.83
N VAL A 284 -2.90 -0.89 -6.05
CA VAL A 284 -1.55 -0.55 -6.51
C VAL A 284 -1.26 -1.33 -7.78
N ALA A 285 -1.16 -0.62 -8.90
CA ALA A 285 -0.93 -1.25 -10.20
C ALA A 285 -0.22 -0.29 -11.15
N VAL A 286 0.76 -0.81 -11.90
CA VAL A 286 1.47 -0.10 -12.98
C VAL A 286 1.61 -1.03 -14.19
N GLY A 287 1.71 -0.44 -15.37
CA GLY A 287 1.88 -1.13 -16.63
C GLY A 287 0.64 -1.02 -17.53
N VAL A 288 0.89 -0.79 -18.82
CA VAL A 288 -0.18 -0.61 -19.82
C VAL A 288 -1.01 -1.88 -20.02
N GLU A 289 -0.43 -3.05 -19.74
CA GLU A 289 -1.12 -4.34 -19.77
C GLU A 289 -2.20 -4.48 -18.70
N LYS A 290 -2.19 -3.62 -17.67
CA LYS A 290 -3.17 -3.59 -16.58
C LYS A 290 -4.28 -2.56 -16.75
N VAL A 291 -4.24 -1.76 -17.80
CA VAL A 291 -5.23 -0.68 -18.03
C VAL A 291 -6.66 -1.21 -17.94
N ARG A 292 -6.99 -2.28 -18.68
CA ARG A 292 -8.33 -2.88 -18.63
C ARG A 292 -8.68 -3.44 -17.25
N SER A 293 -7.70 -4.01 -16.54
CA SER A 293 -7.91 -4.53 -15.19
C SER A 293 -8.17 -3.41 -14.18
N ILE A 294 -7.48 -2.27 -14.33
CA ILE A 294 -7.67 -1.10 -13.46
C ILE A 294 -9.07 -0.51 -13.69
N VAL A 295 -9.48 -0.34 -14.95
CA VAL A 295 -10.81 0.16 -15.31
C VAL A 295 -11.89 -0.78 -14.78
N GLY A 296 -11.80 -2.08 -15.04
CA GLY A 296 -12.77 -3.07 -14.56
C GLY A 296 -12.86 -3.13 -13.04
N GLY A 297 -11.72 -3.09 -12.33
CA GLY A 297 -11.71 -3.06 -10.87
C GLY A 297 -12.31 -1.78 -10.27
N ALA A 298 -12.14 -0.63 -10.92
CA ALA A 298 -12.79 0.62 -10.56
C ALA A 298 -14.32 0.54 -10.80
N ASN A 299 -14.74 0.03 -11.95
CA ASN A 299 -16.17 -0.20 -12.26
C ASN A 299 -16.82 -1.18 -11.27
N ALA A 300 -16.09 -2.24 -10.85
CA ALA A 300 -16.53 -3.17 -9.81
C ALA A 300 -16.59 -2.52 -8.41
N ARG A 301 -16.00 -1.33 -8.23
CA ARG A 301 -15.84 -0.62 -6.94
C ARG A 301 -15.07 -1.42 -5.89
N TYR A 302 -14.05 -2.17 -6.31
CA TYR A 302 -13.25 -2.98 -5.40
C TYR A 302 -12.18 -2.18 -4.66
N PHE A 303 -11.95 -0.96 -5.07
CA PHE A 303 -11.08 0.00 -4.39
C PHE A 303 -11.58 1.44 -4.56
N ARG A 304 -11.16 2.30 -3.65
CA ARG A 304 -11.53 3.73 -3.62
C ARG A 304 -10.40 4.64 -4.06
N ARG A 305 -9.16 4.18 -3.96
CA ARG A 305 -7.96 4.95 -4.26
C ARG A 305 -7.01 4.11 -5.11
N LEU A 306 -6.22 4.75 -5.95
CA LEU A 306 -5.28 4.09 -6.86
C LEU A 306 -3.88 4.69 -6.71
N ALA A 307 -2.85 3.85 -6.54
CA ALA A 307 -1.45 4.22 -6.68
C ALA A 307 -0.92 3.63 -8.00
N THR A 308 -0.48 4.51 -8.91
CA THR A 308 -0.01 4.13 -10.24
C THR A 308 1.09 5.07 -10.73
N ASP A 309 1.52 4.96 -11.98
CA ASP A 309 2.46 5.88 -12.61
C ASP A 309 1.82 6.71 -13.73
N VAL A 310 2.50 7.80 -14.10
CA VAL A 310 2.04 8.73 -15.14
C VAL A 310 1.81 8.04 -16.49
N LYS A 311 2.64 7.04 -16.83
CA LYS A 311 2.50 6.30 -18.09
C LYS A 311 1.21 5.47 -18.11
N THR A 312 0.95 4.74 -17.04
CA THR A 312 -0.27 3.95 -16.88
C THR A 312 -1.51 4.86 -16.81
N ALA A 313 -1.43 5.97 -16.07
CA ALA A 313 -2.51 6.94 -15.94
C ALA A 313 -2.97 7.51 -17.28
N LYS A 314 -2.02 7.93 -18.12
CA LYS A 314 -2.32 8.41 -19.48
C LYS A 314 -3.00 7.34 -20.34
N ALA A 315 -2.48 6.11 -20.30
CA ALA A 315 -3.05 5.01 -21.06
C ALA A 315 -4.49 4.65 -20.59
N ILE A 316 -4.79 4.78 -19.29
CA ILE A 316 -6.15 4.60 -18.78
C ILE A 316 -7.08 5.70 -19.33
N LEU A 317 -6.67 6.97 -19.25
CA LEU A 317 -7.48 8.08 -19.75
C LEU A 317 -7.77 7.96 -21.26
N ASP A 318 -6.80 7.50 -22.05
CA ASP A 318 -7.00 7.28 -23.50
C ASP A 318 -8.09 6.21 -23.74
N VAL A 319 -8.11 5.14 -22.96
CA VAL A 319 -9.14 4.08 -23.07
C VAL A 319 -10.51 4.58 -22.62
N VAL A 320 -10.59 5.28 -21.50
CA VAL A 320 -11.87 5.78 -20.96
C VAL A 320 -12.49 6.82 -21.90
N ARG A 321 -11.68 7.73 -22.48
CA ARG A 321 -12.15 8.74 -23.44
C ARG A 321 -12.65 8.15 -24.77
N THR A 322 -12.10 6.99 -25.18
CA THR A 322 -12.53 6.33 -26.44
C THR A 322 -13.76 5.43 -26.27
N ALA A 323 -14.12 5.12 -25.03
CA ALA A 323 -15.29 4.28 -24.70
C ALA A 323 -16.56 5.09 -24.35
N GLY A 324 -16.44 6.41 -24.11
CA GLY A 324 -17.56 7.35 -23.86
C GLY A 324 -17.85 8.17 -25.10
#